data_8c3f36409df8d1e5189155942e3c43e9
#
_entry.id   8c3f36409df8d1e5189155942e3c43e9
#
_cell.length_a   1.000
_cell.length_b   1.000
_cell.length_c   1.000
_cell.angle_alpha   90.00
_cell.angle_beta   90.00
_cell.angle_gamma   90.00
#
_symmetry.space_group_name_H-M   'P 1'
#
loop_
_entity.id
_entity.type
_entity.pdbx_description
1 polymer ?
#
loop_
_entity_poly.entity_id
_entity_poly.type
_entity_poly.pdbx_seq_one_letter_code
_entity_poly.pdbx_strand_id
1 'polypeptide(L)'
;MARLKSSRMLRFVGWGLLCGLLIVPHPCGVHAAEPPAFPAVQFLKTTSGVQFAILGEKPAASAPTLFVFGADMRNSLIQEDGNRIGRLLTPQGYLCVSLDLPCHGFDKREGEKSGDLTGWKDRIVKGENIVTPFTEQFSKVLDYLIAEKFTDPDQVAVAGTSRGGFFAFHCGAAEPRVKQVIAFAPVTHLPALAEFAGAEKNELVLAQGPIHVASKLVGKPLWIVIGNQDLRVSTDDCLALALEVVKLSKGKINPIPVEMRLVGTIAHRLHASPTPEYGQLCAPHDEAARWLLAQRVKK
;
A
#
# COMPACT_ATOMS: atom_id res chain seq x y z
N MET A 1 61.94 -7.33 -41.27
CA MET A 1 61.89 -8.07 -42.55
C MET A 1 60.43 -8.13 -42.94
N ALA A 2 60.00 -7.25 -43.85
CA ALA A 2 59.74 -7.46 -45.27
C ALA A 2 58.61 -8.51 -45.48
N ARG A 3 57.52 -8.22 -46.18
CA ARG A 3 57.29 -7.48 -47.42
C ARG A 3 55.80 -7.23 -47.64
N LEU A 4 55.50 -6.06 -48.21
CA LEU A 4 54.29 -5.72 -48.96
C LEU A 4 54.07 -6.64 -50.20
N LYS A 5 52.76 -6.79 -50.61
CA LYS A 5 52.30 -6.79 -52.00
C LYS A 5 50.80 -6.55 -51.97
N SER A 6 50.29 -5.45 -52.40
CA SER A 6 50.02 -4.79 -53.68
C SER A 6 48.92 -5.47 -54.49
N SER A 7 47.81 -4.67 -54.62
CA SER A 7 46.97 -4.39 -55.76
C SER A 7 46.15 -5.48 -56.44
N ARG A 8 44.83 -5.22 -56.56
CA ARG A 8 44.26 -4.97 -57.90
C ARG A 8 42.85 -4.32 -57.80
N MET A 9 42.79 -3.21 -58.41
CA MET A 9 41.62 -2.41 -58.74
C MET A 9 40.81 -3.14 -59.85
N LEU A 10 39.53 -3.39 -59.68
CA LEU A 10 38.65 -3.72 -60.78
C LEU A 10 37.47 -2.75 -60.77
N ARG A 11 37.42 -1.90 -61.77
CA ARG A 11 36.32 -1.03 -62.11
C ARG A 11 35.25 -1.87 -62.77
N PHE A 12 34.03 -1.84 -62.27
CA PHE A 12 32.84 -2.18 -63.02
C PHE A 12 31.93 -0.95 -63.11
N VAL A 13 31.75 -0.56 -64.38
CA VAL A 13 30.77 0.42 -64.84
C VAL A 13 29.48 -0.40 -65.07
N GLY A 14 28.35 0.08 -64.60
CA GLY A 14 27.12 -0.62 -65.01
C GLY A 14 25.87 -0.01 -64.39
N TRP A 15 25.28 0.90 -65.08
CA TRP A 15 23.86 1.17 -65.31
C TRP A 15 22.93 1.36 -64.12
N GLY A 16 22.48 2.62 -63.97
CA GLY A 16 21.38 3.04 -63.12
C GLY A 16 20.02 2.50 -63.62
N LEU A 17 19.27 1.99 -62.69
CA LEU A 17 17.82 1.91 -62.77
C LEU A 17 17.27 2.77 -61.64
N LEU A 18 16.75 3.95 -62.00
CA LEU A 18 15.95 4.81 -61.12
C LEU A 18 14.61 4.08 -60.90
N CYS A 19 14.46 3.37 -59.80
CA CYS A 19 13.15 3.01 -59.24
C CYS A 19 12.73 4.18 -58.35
N GLY A 20 11.84 5.04 -58.85
CA GLY A 20 11.18 6.06 -58.06
C GLY A 20 10.27 5.39 -57.03
N LEU A 21 10.71 5.38 -55.78
CA LEU A 21 9.86 4.99 -54.63
C LEU A 21 8.91 6.16 -54.35
N LEU A 22 7.67 6.07 -54.76
CA LEU A 22 6.57 6.90 -54.30
C LEU A 22 6.35 6.61 -52.81
N ILE A 23 6.93 7.46 -51.96
CA ILE A 23 6.61 7.50 -50.54
C ILE A 23 5.23 8.13 -50.41
N VAL A 24 4.21 7.30 -50.27
CA VAL A 24 2.87 7.71 -49.84
C VAL A 24 2.95 7.98 -48.33
N PRO A 25 2.74 9.22 -47.87
CA PRO A 25 2.65 9.45 -46.45
C PRO A 25 1.36 8.77 -45.93
N HIS A 26 1.50 7.70 -45.16
CA HIS A 26 0.42 7.16 -44.38
C HIS A 26 0.21 8.08 -43.17
N PRO A 27 -0.96 8.69 -43.00
CA PRO A 27 -1.27 9.40 -41.76
C PRO A 27 -1.70 8.37 -40.72
N CYS A 28 -0.77 7.59 -40.17
CA CYS A 28 -1.00 6.85 -38.95
C CYS A 28 -0.59 7.73 -37.76
N GLY A 29 -1.32 8.80 -37.55
CA GLY A 29 -1.42 9.43 -36.26
C GLY A 29 -2.27 8.56 -35.35
N VAL A 30 -1.73 7.46 -34.83
CA VAL A 30 -2.26 6.87 -33.62
C VAL A 30 -1.90 7.84 -32.50
N HIS A 31 -2.81 8.78 -32.23
CA HIS A 31 -2.80 9.46 -30.95
C HIS A 31 -2.96 8.35 -29.91
N ALA A 32 -1.83 7.97 -29.28
CA ALA A 32 -1.90 7.25 -28.03
C ALA A 32 -2.75 8.15 -27.12
N ALA A 33 -3.92 7.64 -26.72
CA ALA A 33 -4.76 8.32 -25.75
C ALA A 33 -3.86 8.63 -24.56
N GLU A 34 -3.80 9.90 -24.16
CA GLU A 34 -3.12 10.27 -22.92
C GLU A 34 -3.65 9.35 -21.82
N PRO A 35 -2.77 8.78 -20.99
CA PRO A 35 -3.22 7.98 -19.87
C PRO A 35 -4.21 8.83 -19.06
N PRO A 36 -5.35 8.28 -18.64
CA PRO A 36 -6.38 9.04 -17.94
C PRO A 36 -5.72 9.78 -16.76
N ALA A 37 -5.96 11.08 -16.69
CA ALA A 37 -5.43 11.92 -15.61
C ALA A 37 -5.79 11.29 -14.27
N PHE A 38 -4.79 11.16 -13.39
CA PHE A 38 -5.00 10.56 -12.08
C PHE A 38 -6.03 11.40 -11.29
N PRO A 39 -7.03 10.77 -10.64
CA PRO A 39 -8.08 11.51 -9.94
C PRO A 39 -7.50 12.49 -8.91
N ALA A 40 -8.11 13.66 -8.78
CA ALA A 40 -7.72 14.65 -7.79
C ALA A 40 -8.02 14.13 -6.37
N VAL A 41 -7.20 14.57 -5.41
CA VAL A 41 -7.48 14.33 -3.98
C VAL A 41 -8.38 15.43 -3.45
N GLN A 42 -9.47 15.05 -2.82
CA GLN A 42 -10.37 15.95 -2.11
C GLN A 42 -10.16 15.81 -0.60
N PHE A 43 -10.01 16.93 0.08
CA PHE A 43 -9.94 17.01 1.54
C PHE A 43 -11.32 17.28 2.11
N LEU A 44 -11.74 16.45 3.02
CA LEU A 44 -13.05 16.49 3.65
C LEU A 44 -12.91 16.53 5.17
N LYS A 45 -14.02 16.81 5.83
CA LYS A 45 -14.10 16.86 7.29
C LYS A 45 -15.41 16.28 7.75
N THR A 46 -15.37 15.41 8.75
CA THR A 46 -16.58 14.88 9.39
C THR A 46 -17.29 15.98 10.18
N THR A 47 -18.55 15.77 10.53
CA THR A 47 -19.30 16.66 11.42
C THR A 47 -18.65 16.83 12.79
N SER A 48 -17.90 15.81 13.26
CA SER A 48 -17.12 15.86 14.51
C SER A 48 -15.75 16.50 14.36
N GLY A 49 -15.39 16.98 13.15
CA GLY A 49 -14.17 17.73 12.91
C GLY A 49 -12.96 16.90 12.48
N VAL A 50 -13.08 15.59 12.29
CA VAL A 50 -11.97 14.75 11.81
C VAL A 50 -11.72 15.00 10.33
N GLN A 51 -10.47 15.32 9.98
CA GLN A 51 -10.05 15.53 8.58
C GLN A 51 -9.66 14.20 7.94
N PHE A 52 -10.01 14.06 6.67
CA PHE A 52 -9.66 12.90 5.84
C PHE A 52 -9.61 13.31 4.37
N ALA A 53 -9.08 12.44 3.53
CA ALA A 53 -9.04 12.68 2.10
C ALA A 53 -9.63 11.50 1.33
N ILE A 54 -10.24 11.80 0.17
CA ILE A 54 -10.68 10.81 -0.80
C ILE A 54 -9.96 11.02 -2.13
N LEU A 55 -9.83 9.94 -2.89
CA LEU A 55 -9.33 9.97 -4.24
C LEU A 55 -10.51 10.03 -5.21
N GLY A 56 -10.57 11.09 -6.01
CA GLY A 56 -11.68 11.34 -6.93
C GLY A 56 -12.84 12.04 -6.24
N GLU A 57 -14.05 11.74 -6.71
CA GLU A 57 -15.29 12.39 -6.27
C GLU A 57 -16.17 11.45 -5.46
N LYS A 58 -17.21 12.00 -4.85
CA LYS A 58 -18.26 11.21 -4.20
C LYS A 58 -18.87 10.25 -5.22
N PRO A 59 -18.93 8.94 -4.93
CA PRO A 59 -19.60 8.00 -5.81
C PRO A 59 -21.08 8.31 -5.97
N ALA A 60 -21.66 7.98 -7.14
CA ALA A 60 -23.09 8.17 -7.40
C ALA A 60 -23.98 7.28 -6.48
N ALA A 61 -23.44 6.17 -6.01
CA ALA A 61 -24.05 5.26 -5.03
C ALA A 61 -22.98 4.81 -4.04
N SER A 62 -23.40 4.29 -2.87
CA SER A 62 -22.47 3.73 -1.89
C SER A 62 -21.53 2.70 -2.52
N ALA A 63 -20.22 2.94 -2.42
CA ALA A 63 -19.18 2.16 -3.09
C ALA A 63 -18.45 1.25 -2.11
N PRO A 64 -17.87 0.14 -2.58
CA PRO A 64 -16.84 -0.55 -1.81
C PRO A 64 -15.70 0.42 -1.53
N THR A 65 -15.17 0.39 -0.31
CA THR A 65 -14.22 1.40 0.15
C THR A 65 -12.94 0.76 0.62
N LEU A 66 -11.81 1.30 0.15
CA LEU A 66 -10.47 0.96 0.60
C LEU A 66 -9.85 2.15 1.33
N PHE A 67 -9.58 2.00 2.62
CA PHE A 67 -8.71 2.94 3.33
C PHE A 67 -7.25 2.57 3.07
N VAL A 68 -6.45 3.56 2.70
CA VAL A 68 -5.02 3.38 2.39
C VAL A 68 -4.19 4.22 3.36
N PHE A 69 -3.31 3.56 4.11
CA PHE A 69 -2.47 4.23 5.11
C PHE A 69 -0.99 4.20 4.71
N GLY A 70 -0.34 5.35 4.71
CA GLY A 70 1.09 5.48 4.45
C GLY A 70 1.78 6.40 5.47
N ALA A 71 1.52 7.69 5.39
CA ALA A 71 2.00 8.73 6.29
C ALA A 71 0.93 9.82 6.44
N ASP A 72 1.00 10.90 5.64
CA ASP A 72 -0.09 11.85 5.53
C ASP A 72 -1.12 11.40 4.48
N MET A 73 -2.36 11.85 4.63
CA MET A 73 -3.49 11.41 3.84
C MET A 73 -3.34 11.73 2.34
N ARG A 74 -2.72 12.86 1.99
CA ARG A 74 -2.53 13.24 0.60
C ARG A 74 -1.53 12.31 -0.07
N ASN A 75 -0.33 12.19 0.50
CA ASN A 75 0.72 11.35 -0.06
C ASN A 75 0.31 9.87 -0.09
N SER A 76 -0.43 9.42 0.93
CA SER A 76 -1.00 8.06 0.96
C SER A 76 -1.92 7.75 -0.23
N LEU A 77 -2.56 8.76 -0.82
CA LEU A 77 -3.46 8.60 -1.97
C LEU A 77 -2.78 8.83 -3.33
N ILE A 78 -1.80 9.77 -3.42
CA ILE A 78 -1.22 10.16 -4.72
C ILE A 78 0.08 9.45 -5.06
N GLN A 79 0.88 9.03 -4.07
CA GLN A 79 2.16 8.37 -4.36
C GLN A 79 1.93 7.02 -5.04
N GLU A 80 2.58 6.83 -6.18
CA GLU A 80 2.42 5.61 -6.96
C GLU A 80 2.81 4.36 -6.18
N ASP A 81 3.94 4.40 -5.51
CA ASP A 81 4.42 3.29 -4.68
C ASP A 81 3.58 3.08 -3.41
N GLY A 82 2.94 4.13 -2.89
CA GLY A 82 2.12 4.06 -1.67
C GLY A 82 0.70 3.61 -1.91
N ASN A 83 0.12 3.95 -3.07
CA ASN A 83 -1.29 3.67 -3.40
C ASN A 83 -1.49 2.93 -4.72
N ARG A 84 -0.56 2.10 -5.14
CA ARG A 84 -0.78 1.31 -6.36
C ARG A 84 -2.03 0.44 -6.25
N ILE A 85 -2.30 -0.15 -5.09
CA ILE A 85 -3.53 -0.93 -4.87
C ILE A 85 -4.79 -0.08 -5.09
N GLY A 86 -4.84 1.13 -4.56
CA GLY A 86 -5.99 2.04 -4.77
C GLY A 86 -6.13 2.45 -6.23
N ARG A 87 -5.02 2.72 -6.94
CA ARG A 87 -5.02 3.02 -8.37
C ARG A 87 -5.61 1.88 -9.21
N LEU A 88 -5.36 0.65 -8.84
CA LEU A 88 -5.91 -0.54 -9.51
C LEU A 88 -7.40 -0.75 -9.21
N LEU A 89 -7.84 -0.36 -8.01
CA LEU A 89 -9.20 -0.62 -7.55
C LEU A 89 -10.17 0.53 -7.85
N THR A 90 -9.70 1.78 -7.96
CA THR A 90 -10.56 2.91 -8.31
C THR A 90 -11.30 2.71 -9.65
N PRO A 91 -10.67 2.24 -10.74
CA PRO A 91 -11.38 1.91 -11.97
C PRO A 91 -12.38 0.75 -11.82
N GLN A 92 -12.28 -0.02 -10.74
CA GLN A 92 -13.21 -1.12 -10.40
C GLN A 92 -14.35 -0.66 -9.47
N GLY A 93 -14.49 0.65 -9.31
CA GLY A 93 -15.57 1.27 -8.52
C GLY A 93 -15.29 1.37 -7.02
N TYR A 94 -14.05 1.20 -6.57
CA TYR A 94 -13.70 1.45 -5.17
C TYR A 94 -13.50 2.94 -4.90
N LEU A 95 -14.03 3.40 -3.78
CA LEU A 95 -13.63 4.65 -3.16
C LEU A 95 -12.33 4.43 -2.37
N CYS A 96 -11.30 5.22 -2.65
CA CYS A 96 -10.07 5.22 -1.84
C CYS A 96 -10.08 6.39 -0.87
N VAL A 97 -9.82 6.11 0.40
CA VAL A 97 -9.85 7.06 1.52
C VAL A 97 -8.54 7.00 2.30
N SER A 98 -8.09 8.11 2.87
CA SER A 98 -6.96 8.13 3.78
C SER A 98 -7.12 9.15 4.91
N LEU A 99 -6.44 8.88 6.01
CA LEU A 99 -6.29 9.76 7.17
C LEU A 99 -4.80 10.00 7.44
N ASP A 100 -4.48 11.12 8.09
CA ASP A 100 -3.14 11.36 8.58
C ASP A 100 -2.81 10.43 9.73
N LEU A 101 -1.70 9.71 9.62
CA LEU A 101 -1.19 8.90 10.73
C LEU A 101 -0.64 9.82 11.84
N PRO A 102 -0.54 9.34 13.08
CA PRO A 102 0.06 10.12 14.17
C PRO A 102 1.41 10.70 13.77
N CYS A 103 1.66 11.95 14.15
CA CYS A 103 2.84 12.76 13.80
C CYS A 103 2.98 13.12 12.31
N HIS A 104 1.93 12.94 11.51
CA HIS A 104 1.93 13.30 10.08
C HIS A 104 0.77 14.24 9.73
N GLY A 105 0.93 14.98 8.62
CA GLY A 105 -0.11 15.88 8.12
C GLY A 105 -0.63 16.81 9.19
N PHE A 106 -1.95 16.84 9.37
CA PHE A 106 -2.63 17.68 10.37
C PHE A 106 -2.52 17.16 11.80
N ASP A 107 -2.13 15.89 12.02
CA ASP A 107 -1.85 15.35 13.35
C ASP A 107 -0.46 15.75 13.88
N LYS A 108 0.41 16.25 13.01
CA LYS A 108 1.75 16.68 13.39
C LYS A 108 1.70 17.92 14.28
N ARG A 109 2.34 17.84 15.45
CA ARG A 109 2.49 18.98 16.36
C ARG A 109 3.77 19.74 16.06
N GLU A 110 3.85 20.99 16.52
CA GLU A 110 5.06 21.80 16.41
C GLU A 110 6.26 21.10 17.06
N GLY A 111 7.40 21.12 16.37
CA GLY A 111 8.64 20.47 16.83
C GLY A 111 8.71 18.96 16.61
N GLU A 112 7.63 18.30 16.23
CA GLU A 112 7.66 16.85 15.96
C GLU A 112 8.36 16.51 14.65
N LYS A 113 9.09 15.38 14.67
CA LYS A 113 9.66 14.77 13.47
C LYS A 113 8.62 13.89 12.78
N SER A 114 8.46 14.03 11.46
CA SER A 114 7.49 13.26 10.65
C SER A 114 8.13 12.44 9.54
N GLY A 115 9.43 12.55 9.31
CA GLY A 115 10.12 11.82 8.24
C GLY A 115 10.28 10.32 8.54
N ASP A 116 10.38 9.98 9.82
CA ASP A 116 10.54 8.63 10.35
C ASP A 116 9.52 8.34 11.48
N LEU A 117 9.79 7.34 12.31
CA LEU A 117 8.94 6.97 13.45
C LEU A 117 9.41 7.56 14.80
N THR A 118 10.37 8.49 14.79
CA THR A 118 10.86 9.16 16.01
C THR A 118 9.72 9.87 16.74
N GLY A 119 8.82 10.54 16.02
CA GLY A 119 7.64 11.18 16.60
C GLY A 119 6.74 10.22 17.37
N TRP A 120 6.54 9.00 16.84
CA TRP A 120 5.78 7.97 17.54
C TRP A 120 6.47 7.57 18.83
N LYS A 121 7.78 7.25 18.78
CA LYS A 121 8.56 6.94 19.99
C LYS A 121 8.43 8.05 21.01
N ASP A 122 8.62 9.30 20.60
CA ASP A 122 8.60 10.44 21.51
C ASP A 122 7.24 10.64 22.20
N ARG A 123 6.13 10.45 21.48
CA ARG A 123 4.78 10.46 22.07
C ARG A 123 4.59 9.29 23.05
N ILE A 124 4.92 8.07 22.62
CA ILE A 124 4.68 6.86 23.42
C ILE A 124 5.51 6.87 24.71
N VAL A 125 6.79 7.25 24.64
CA VAL A 125 7.66 7.32 25.82
C VAL A 125 7.19 8.40 26.81
N LYS A 126 6.48 9.44 26.33
CA LYS A 126 5.81 10.43 27.16
C LYS A 126 4.46 9.97 27.74
N GLY A 127 4.08 8.72 27.50
CA GLY A 127 2.86 8.14 28.06
C GLY A 127 1.64 8.20 27.12
N GLU A 128 1.81 8.58 25.84
CA GLU A 128 0.68 8.68 24.92
C GLU A 128 0.38 7.33 24.24
N ASN A 129 -0.90 6.97 24.16
CA ASN A 129 -1.38 5.92 23.28
C ASN A 129 -1.67 6.53 21.90
N ILE A 130 -0.95 6.11 20.86
CA ILE A 130 -1.17 6.61 19.49
C ILE A 130 -2.20 5.80 18.73
N VAL A 131 -2.53 4.60 19.18
CA VAL A 131 -3.43 3.67 18.50
C VAL A 131 -4.89 4.03 18.72
N THR A 132 -5.29 4.15 19.98
CA THR A 132 -6.72 4.37 20.33
C THR A 132 -7.29 5.64 19.69
N PRO A 133 -6.65 6.82 19.80
CA PRO A 133 -7.18 8.03 19.18
C PRO A 133 -7.30 7.92 17.66
N PHE A 134 -6.32 7.25 16.99
CA PHE A 134 -6.37 7.06 15.55
C PHE A 134 -7.52 6.13 15.13
N THR A 135 -7.71 5.00 15.81
CA THR A 135 -8.80 4.06 15.49
C THR A 135 -10.18 4.68 15.76
N GLU A 136 -10.32 5.54 16.76
CA GLU A 136 -11.53 6.32 17.00
C GLU A 136 -11.79 7.34 15.88
N GLN A 137 -10.76 8.04 15.40
CA GLN A 137 -10.88 8.94 14.25
C GLN A 137 -11.27 8.17 12.99
N PHE A 138 -10.66 7.02 12.76
CA PHE A 138 -11.01 6.13 11.65
C PHE A 138 -12.49 5.72 11.69
N SER A 139 -13.00 5.27 12.84
CA SER A 139 -14.41 4.91 12.98
C SER A 139 -15.35 6.10 12.73
N LYS A 140 -15.02 7.31 13.21
CA LYS A 140 -15.78 8.53 12.94
C LYS A 140 -15.82 8.90 11.45
N VAL A 141 -14.71 8.70 10.74
CA VAL A 141 -14.67 8.91 9.28
C VAL A 141 -15.53 7.86 8.58
N LEU A 142 -15.45 6.61 8.98
CA LEU A 142 -16.27 5.54 8.41
C LEU A 142 -17.76 5.78 8.67
N ASP A 143 -18.16 6.22 9.87
CA ASP A 143 -19.53 6.62 10.20
C ASP A 143 -20.04 7.71 9.27
N TYR A 144 -19.24 8.76 9.07
CA TYR A 144 -19.56 9.84 8.16
C TYR A 144 -19.75 9.35 6.72
N LEU A 145 -18.80 8.55 6.21
CA LEU A 145 -18.85 8.05 4.84
C LEU A 145 -20.07 7.16 4.58
N ILE A 146 -20.50 6.37 5.57
CA ILE A 146 -21.70 5.54 5.48
C ILE A 146 -22.97 6.43 5.54
N ALA A 147 -23.05 7.35 6.49
CA ALA A 147 -24.19 8.25 6.65
C ALA A 147 -24.41 9.10 5.39
N GLU A 148 -23.33 9.59 4.81
CA GLU A 148 -23.33 10.40 3.58
C GLU A 148 -23.42 9.58 2.28
N LYS A 149 -23.58 8.26 2.37
CA LYS A 149 -23.71 7.33 1.22
C LYS A 149 -22.49 7.31 0.28
N PHE A 150 -21.29 7.53 0.79
CA PHE A 150 -20.05 7.28 0.06
C PHE A 150 -19.70 5.79 0.05
N THR A 151 -19.90 5.10 1.18
CA THR A 151 -19.39 3.78 1.49
C THR A 151 -20.49 2.76 1.72
N ASP A 152 -20.35 1.58 1.10
CA ASP A 152 -21.13 0.38 1.45
C ASP A 152 -20.53 -0.22 2.73
N PRO A 153 -21.25 -0.28 3.86
CA PRO A 153 -20.74 -0.77 5.14
C PRO A 153 -20.32 -2.24 5.12
N ASP A 154 -20.80 -3.01 4.16
CA ASP A 154 -20.45 -4.41 3.98
C ASP A 154 -19.21 -4.66 3.11
N GLN A 155 -18.65 -3.59 2.53
CA GLN A 155 -17.53 -3.67 1.59
C GLN A 155 -16.41 -2.68 1.98
N VAL A 156 -15.94 -2.77 3.22
CA VAL A 156 -14.86 -1.93 3.76
C VAL A 156 -13.59 -2.74 3.92
N ALA A 157 -12.51 -2.29 3.30
CA ALA A 157 -11.17 -2.86 3.47
C ALA A 157 -10.18 -1.78 3.93
N VAL A 158 -9.11 -2.23 4.59
CA VAL A 158 -7.99 -1.36 4.97
C VAL A 158 -6.70 -1.92 4.39
N ALA A 159 -5.84 -1.04 3.91
CA ALA A 159 -4.52 -1.38 3.38
C ALA A 159 -3.46 -0.41 3.90
N GLY A 160 -2.23 -0.89 4.08
CA GLY A 160 -1.15 0.00 4.45
C GLY A 160 0.24 -0.60 4.27
N THR A 161 1.20 0.30 4.02
CA THR A 161 2.61 -0.06 3.89
C THR A 161 3.38 0.37 5.13
N SER A 162 4.25 -0.50 5.65
CA SER A 162 5.13 -0.18 6.79
C SER A 162 4.31 0.30 8.01
N ARG A 163 4.48 1.55 8.42
CA ARG A 163 3.68 2.21 9.47
C ARG A 163 2.17 2.20 9.16
N GLY A 164 1.80 2.27 7.89
CA GLY A 164 0.40 2.14 7.47
C GLY A 164 -0.15 0.74 7.70
N GLY A 165 0.67 -0.30 7.52
CA GLY A 165 0.31 -1.68 7.83
C GLY A 165 0.06 -1.89 9.33
N PHE A 166 0.83 -1.23 10.20
CA PHE A 166 0.58 -1.20 11.64
C PHE A 166 -0.87 -0.73 11.94
N PHE A 167 -1.26 0.42 11.37
CA PHE A 167 -2.60 0.94 11.58
C PHE A 167 -3.69 0.15 10.85
N ALA A 168 -3.37 -0.49 9.73
CA ALA A 168 -4.32 -1.38 9.06
C ALA A 168 -4.73 -2.55 9.97
N PHE A 169 -3.80 -3.17 10.70
CA PHE A 169 -4.13 -4.20 11.69
C PHE A 169 -4.98 -3.65 12.84
N HIS A 170 -4.62 -2.50 13.39
CA HIS A 170 -5.36 -1.90 14.50
C HIS A 170 -6.78 -1.46 14.10
N CYS A 171 -6.95 -0.84 12.92
CA CYS A 171 -8.27 -0.51 12.38
C CYS A 171 -9.09 -1.77 12.10
N GLY A 172 -8.46 -2.79 11.50
CA GLY A 172 -9.11 -4.08 11.29
C GLY A 172 -9.58 -4.75 12.58
N ALA A 173 -8.81 -4.61 13.66
CA ALA A 173 -9.14 -5.15 14.97
C ALA A 173 -10.18 -4.34 15.74
N ALA A 174 -10.16 -3.01 15.62
CA ALA A 174 -11.04 -2.11 16.36
C ALA A 174 -12.42 -1.95 15.71
N GLU A 175 -12.51 -2.08 14.38
CA GLU A 175 -13.73 -1.77 13.63
C GLU A 175 -14.35 -3.03 13.00
N PRO A 176 -15.51 -3.48 13.49
CA PRO A 176 -16.17 -4.70 12.97
C PRO A 176 -16.61 -4.61 11.51
N ARG A 177 -16.86 -3.40 11.00
CA ARG A 177 -17.25 -3.16 9.60
C ARG A 177 -16.08 -3.35 8.64
N VAL A 178 -14.84 -3.31 9.10
CA VAL A 178 -13.68 -3.69 8.27
C VAL A 178 -13.76 -5.18 7.99
N LYS A 179 -13.86 -5.55 6.72
CA LYS A 179 -14.00 -6.94 6.26
C LYS A 179 -12.66 -7.57 5.86
N GLN A 180 -11.72 -6.80 5.32
CA GLN A 180 -10.42 -7.29 4.87
C GLN A 180 -9.30 -6.36 5.34
N VAL A 181 -8.13 -6.95 5.64
CA VAL A 181 -6.92 -6.23 6.03
C VAL A 181 -5.78 -6.63 5.09
N ILE A 182 -5.11 -5.63 4.52
CA ILE A 182 -3.99 -5.79 3.60
C ILE A 182 -2.77 -5.06 4.17
N ALA A 183 -1.63 -5.75 4.25
CA ALA A 183 -0.43 -5.18 4.84
C ALA A 183 0.80 -5.47 3.98
N PHE A 184 1.52 -4.40 3.61
CA PHE A 184 2.75 -4.45 2.81
C PHE A 184 3.94 -4.10 3.71
N ALA A 185 4.85 -5.05 3.94
CA ALA A 185 5.99 -4.93 4.84
C ALA A 185 5.64 -4.18 6.15
N PRO A 186 4.62 -4.65 6.90
CA PRO A 186 4.06 -3.90 8.01
C PRO A 186 5.01 -3.81 9.20
N VAL A 187 4.97 -2.70 9.92
CA VAL A 187 5.49 -2.64 11.28
C VAL A 187 4.57 -3.51 12.17
N THR A 188 5.13 -4.53 12.80
CA THR A 188 4.41 -5.43 13.72
C THR A 188 4.98 -5.44 15.13
N HIS A 189 6.22 -4.94 15.29
CA HIS A 189 6.92 -4.86 16.56
C HIS A 189 7.69 -3.54 16.65
N LEU A 190 7.19 -2.59 17.44
CA LEU A 190 7.82 -1.27 17.58
C LEU A 190 9.27 -1.34 18.08
N PRO A 191 9.62 -2.21 19.07
CA PRO A 191 10.99 -2.35 19.53
C PRO A 191 12.02 -2.79 18.47
N ALA A 192 11.57 -3.43 17.38
CA ALA A 192 12.48 -3.82 16.29
C ALA A 192 12.97 -2.63 15.46
N LEU A 193 12.33 -1.48 15.57
CA LEU A 193 12.66 -0.28 14.81
C LEU A 193 13.83 0.49 15.41
N ALA A 194 14.77 0.93 14.57
CA ALA A 194 15.93 1.70 15.01
C ALA A 194 15.55 2.97 15.79
N GLU A 195 14.44 3.62 15.46
CA GLU A 195 13.94 4.81 16.15
C GLU A 195 13.56 4.53 17.60
N PHE A 196 13.22 3.29 17.93
CA PHE A 196 12.85 2.88 19.29
C PHE A 196 14.05 2.43 20.15
N ALA A 197 15.28 2.58 19.64
CA ALA A 197 16.48 2.30 20.42
C ALA A 197 16.43 3.02 21.77
N GLY A 198 16.68 2.27 22.85
CA GLY A 198 16.59 2.74 24.24
C GLY A 198 15.16 2.74 24.82
N ALA A 199 14.15 2.39 24.05
CA ALA A 199 12.76 2.26 24.50
C ALA A 199 12.20 0.84 24.35
N GLU A 200 13.04 -0.15 24.05
CA GLU A 200 12.63 -1.52 23.74
C GLU A 200 11.87 -2.20 24.88
N LYS A 201 12.14 -1.81 26.11
CA LYS A 201 11.50 -2.35 27.31
C LYS A 201 10.40 -1.45 27.88
N ASN A 202 10.06 -0.35 27.21
CA ASN A 202 8.98 0.50 27.65
C ASN A 202 7.64 -0.23 27.49
N GLU A 203 6.89 -0.35 28.60
CA GLU A 203 5.63 -1.12 28.62
C GLU A 203 4.60 -0.60 27.63
N LEU A 204 4.48 0.72 27.44
CA LEU A 204 3.53 1.29 26.52
C LEU A 204 3.95 1.08 25.04
N VAL A 205 5.26 1.05 24.76
CA VAL A 205 5.79 0.67 23.44
C VAL A 205 5.43 -0.78 23.13
N LEU A 206 5.66 -1.69 24.08
CA LEU A 206 5.32 -3.10 23.93
C LEU A 206 3.81 -3.30 23.76
N ALA A 207 3.00 -2.65 24.58
CA ALA A 207 1.54 -2.81 24.60
C ALA A 207 0.82 -2.37 23.30
N GLN A 208 1.44 -1.52 22.50
CA GLN A 208 0.84 -1.04 21.25
C GLN A 208 1.15 -1.91 20.03
N GLY A 209 1.90 -3.01 20.18
CA GLY A 209 2.17 -3.93 19.08
C GLY A 209 0.89 -4.63 18.55
N PRO A 210 0.72 -4.81 17.22
CA PRO A 210 -0.44 -5.49 16.64
C PRO A 210 -0.66 -6.92 17.13
N ILE A 211 0.35 -7.58 17.66
CA ILE A 211 0.24 -8.92 18.25
C ILE A 211 -0.81 -8.98 19.37
N HIS A 212 -1.00 -7.89 20.12
CA HIS A 212 -1.96 -7.82 21.22
C HIS A 212 -3.41 -7.72 20.76
N VAL A 213 -3.64 -7.44 19.48
CA VAL A 213 -4.98 -7.39 18.89
C VAL A 213 -5.24 -8.57 17.94
N ALA A 214 -4.35 -9.56 17.87
CA ALA A 214 -4.46 -10.74 17.00
C ALA A 214 -5.79 -11.49 17.18
N SER A 215 -6.30 -11.60 18.40
CA SER A 215 -7.59 -12.24 18.70
C SER A 215 -8.80 -11.56 18.04
N LYS A 216 -8.73 -10.24 17.83
CA LYS A 216 -9.76 -9.44 17.17
C LYS A 216 -9.69 -9.51 15.64
N LEU A 217 -8.59 -10.03 15.10
CA LEU A 217 -8.39 -10.28 13.67
C LEU A 217 -8.87 -11.67 13.24
N VAL A 218 -9.20 -12.54 14.20
CA VAL A 218 -9.74 -13.88 13.92
C VAL A 218 -11.03 -13.76 13.10
N GLY A 219 -11.06 -14.46 11.96
CA GLY A 219 -12.21 -14.44 11.05
C GLY A 219 -12.19 -13.37 9.98
N LYS A 220 -11.27 -12.41 10.06
CA LYS A 220 -11.08 -11.44 8.97
C LYS A 220 -10.07 -11.98 7.96
N PRO A 221 -10.37 -11.94 6.66
CA PRO A 221 -9.37 -12.18 5.62
C PRO A 221 -8.20 -11.21 5.74
N LEU A 222 -6.99 -11.78 5.91
CA LEU A 222 -5.74 -11.03 5.98
C LEU A 222 -4.88 -11.37 4.75
N TRP A 223 -4.36 -10.36 4.09
CA TRP A 223 -3.35 -10.51 3.06
C TRP A 223 -2.10 -9.74 3.48
N ILE A 224 -0.98 -10.45 3.64
CA ILE A 224 0.26 -9.90 4.17
C ILE A 224 1.40 -10.23 3.21
N VAL A 225 2.25 -9.27 2.91
CA VAL A 225 3.49 -9.49 2.17
C VAL A 225 4.66 -8.80 2.86
N ILE A 226 5.81 -9.48 2.93
CA ILE A 226 7.04 -8.95 3.51
C ILE A 226 8.26 -9.55 2.81
N GLY A 227 9.37 -8.83 2.80
CA GLY A 227 10.67 -9.39 2.41
C GLY A 227 11.08 -10.53 3.35
N ASN A 228 11.68 -11.60 2.81
CA ASN A 228 12.09 -12.75 3.62
C ASN A 228 13.29 -12.45 4.55
N GLN A 229 13.93 -11.29 4.38
CA GLN A 229 15.02 -10.79 5.20
C GLN A 229 14.86 -9.28 5.44
N ASP A 230 13.63 -8.82 5.72
CA ASP A 230 13.38 -7.41 6.03
C ASP A 230 13.95 -7.06 7.42
N LEU A 231 15.10 -6.38 7.40
CA LEU A 231 15.79 -5.95 8.61
C LEU A 231 15.23 -4.64 9.20
N ARG A 232 14.34 -3.97 8.46
CA ARG A 232 13.77 -2.69 8.91
C ARG A 232 12.60 -2.86 9.87
N VAL A 233 11.70 -3.81 9.55
CA VAL A 233 10.47 -4.02 10.33
C VAL A 233 10.35 -5.43 10.90
N SER A 234 11.38 -6.26 10.73
CA SER A 234 11.47 -7.64 11.20
C SER A 234 10.48 -8.61 10.52
N THR A 235 11.03 -9.46 9.66
CA THR A 235 10.26 -10.57 9.07
C THR A 235 9.73 -11.51 10.14
N ASP A 236 10.54 -11.83 11.14
CA ASP A 236 10.18 -12.77 12.21
C ASP A 236 8.98 -12.29 13.03
N ASP A 237 8.93 -11.01 13.39
CA ASP A 237 7.80 -10.44 14.13
C ASP A 237 6.52 -10.39 13.29
N CYS A 238 6.65 -10.15 11.97
CA CYS A 238 5.52 -10.21 11.06
C CYS A 238 4.97 -11.64 10.92
N LEU A 239 5.86 -12.63 10.83
CA LEU A 239 5.49 -14.06 10.86
C LEU A 239 4.82 -14.43 12.17
N ALA A 240 5.35 -13.96 13.30
CA ALA A 240 4.78 -14.23 14.62
C ALA A 240 3.33 -13.74 14.74
N LEU A 241 3.03 -12.52 14.25
CA LEU A 241 1.66 -12.01 14.22
C LEU A 241 0.74 -12.89 13.35
N ALA A 242 1.15 -13.23 12.13
CA ALA A 242 0.35 -14.05 11.24
C ALA A 242 0.07 -15.44 11.84
N LEU A 243 1.10 -16.07 12.41
CA LEU A 243 0.98 -17.37 13.07
C LEU A 243 0.09 -17.32 14.32
N GLU A 244 0.13 -16.23 15.10
CA GLU A 244 -0.73 -16.07 16.26
C GLU A 244 -2.21 -15.96 15.84
N VAL A 245 -2.53 -15.20 14.79
CA VAL A 245 -3.90 -15.16 14.24
C VAL A 245 -4.34 -16.55 13.76
N VAL A 246 -3.47 -17.28 13.05
CA VAL A 246 -3.76 -18.67 12.62
C VAL A 246 -4.01 -19.57 13.81
N LYS A 247 -3.17 -19.53 14.83
CA LYS A 247 -3.28 -20.32 16.05
C LYS A 247 -4.61 -20.06 16.77
N LEU A 248 -4.97 -18.79 16.95
CA LEU A 248 -6.22 -18.37 17.59
C LEU A 248 -7.47 -18.71 16.77
N SER A 249 -7.33 -18.92 15.47
CA SER A 249 -8.41 -19.29 14.54
C SER A 249 -8.69 -20.79 14.49
N LYS A 250 -7.73 -21.64 14.89
CA LYS A 250 -7.88 -23.10 14.83
C LYS A 250 -9.11 -23.56 15.62
N GLY A 251 -9.91 -24.42 14.98
CA GLY A 251 -11.15 -24.94 15.55
C GLY A 251 -12.33 -23.97 15.56
N LYS A 252 -12.14 -22.71 15.15
CA LYS A 252 -13.21 -21.70 15.09
C LYS A 252 -13.64 -21.40 13.66
N ILE A 253 -12.70 -21.41 12.73
CA ILE A 253 -12.88 -21.00 11.32
C ILE A 253 -12.16 -22.00 10.43
N ASN A 254 -12.82 -22.39 9.33
CA ASN A 254 -12.25 -23.27 8.31
C ASN A 254 -12.82 -22.89 6.92
N PRO A 255 -12.00 -22.52 5.92
CA PRO A 255 -10.55 -22.30 6.06
C PRO A 255 -10.21 -21.02 6.84
N ILE A 256 -9.00 -20.99 7.44
CA ILE A 256 -8.48 -19.78 8.10
C ILE A 256 -8.07 -18.78 7.00
N PRO A 257 -8.66 -17.58 6.93
CA PRO A 257 -8.44 -16.68 5.81
C PRO A 257 -7.19 -15.78 6.02
N VAL A 258 -6.02 -16.39 6.23
CA VAL A 258 -4.74 -15.69 6.36
C VAL A 258 -3.84 -16.11 5.20
N GLU A 259 -3.56 -15.17 4.31
CA GLU A 259 -2.60 -15.34 3.22
C GLU A 259 -1.36 -14.50 3.51
N MET A 260 -0.18 -15.14 3.48
CA MET A 260 1.10 -14.48 3.67
C MET A 260 2.07 -14.82 2.57
N ARG A 261 2.77 -13.81 2.05
CA ARG A 261 3.78 -13.92 1.02
C ARG A 261 5.14 -13.48 1.55
N LEU A 262 6.14 -14.35 1.43
CA LEU A 262 7.54 -14.02 1.64
C LEU A 262 8.19 -13.76 0.28
N VAL A 263 8.69 -12.55 0.07
CA VAL A 263 9.36 -12.16 -1.16
C VAL A 263 10.86 -12.20 -0.93
N GLY A 264 11.62 -12.78 -1.87
CA GLY A 264 13.08 -12.91 -1.77
C GLY A 264 13.79 -11.55 -1.87
N THR A 265 13.75 -10.74 -0.81
CA THR A 265 14.39 -9.43 -0.75
C THR A 265 14.75 -9.04 0.67
N ILE A 266 15.86 -8.29 0.81
CA ILE A 266 16.22 -7.58 2.05
C ILE A 266 15.65 -6.16 2.08
N ALA A 267 15.11 -5.67 0.95
CA ALA A 267 14.58 -4.32 0.85
C ALA A 267 13.25 -4.21 1.57
N HIS A 268 13.16 -3.26 2.49
CA HIS A 268 11.92 -2.95 3.20
C HIS A 268 10.81 -2.44 2.26
N ARG A 269 11.17 -1.64 1.26
CA ARG A 269 10.20 -1.16 0.29
C ARG A 269 9.96 -2.23 -0.77
N LEU A 270 8.80 -2.85 -0.68
CA LEU A 270 8.27 -3.68 -1.74
C LEU A 270 7.82 -2.74 -2.86
N HIS A 271 8.64 -2.62 -3.91
CA HIS A 271 8.35 -1.73 -5.03
C HIS A 271 7.00 -2.05 -5.67
N ALA A 272 6.22 -1.01 -5.96
CA ALA A 272 4.94 -1.15 -6.64
C ALA A 272 5.10 -1.63 -8.09
N SER A 273 6.27 -1.46 -8.67
CA SER A 273 6.62 -1.91 -10.03
C SER A 273 7.68 -3.00 -9.98
N PRO A 274 7.67 -3.98 -10.92
CA PRO A 274 8.74 -4.96 -11.07
C PRO A 274 10.06 -4.25 -11.28
N THR A 275 11.08 -4.58 -10.49
CA THR A 275 12.45 -4.12 -10.77
C THR A 275 13.20 -5.19 -11.55
N PRO A 276 14.22 -4.82 -12.37
CA PRO A 276 15.04 -5.80 -13.09
C PRO A 276 15.69 -6.86 -12.17
N GLU A 277 15.93 -6.51 -10.91
CA GLU A 277 16.54 -7.37 -9.91
C GLU A 277 15.65 -8.52 -9.44
N TYR A 278 14.32 -8.33 -9.52
CA TYR A 278 13.34 -9.31 -9.02
C TYR A 278 12.54 -10.00 -10.13
N GLY A 279 12.90 -9.76 -11.40
CA GLY A 279 12.24 -10.38 -12.55
C GLY A 279 10.76 -9.98 -12.69
N GLN A 280 9.96 -10.86 -13.30
CA GLN A 280 8.52 -10.66 -13.52
C GLN A 280 7.66 -10.95 -12.26
N LEU A 281 8.19 -10.74 -11.08
CA LEU A 281 7.36 -10.83 -9.88
C LEU A 281 6.24 -9.78 -10.02
N CYS A 282 5.01 -10.26 -10.14
CA CYS A 282 3.85 -9.37 -10.07
C CYS A 282 4.04 -8.46 -8.86
N ALA A 283 3.93 -7.15 -9.07
CA ALA A 283 4.02 -6.21 -7.96
C ALA A 283 3.05 -6.68 -6.86
N PRO A 284 3.47 -6.77 -5.60
CA PRO A 284 2.61 -7.26 -4.52
C PRO A 284 1.26 -6.56 -4.44
N HIS A 285 1.21 -5.28 -4.83
CA HIS A 285 -0.03 -4.51 -4.89
C HIS A 285 -1.01 -5.04 -5.95
N ASP A 286 -0.52 -5.56 -7.08
CA ASP A 286 -1.37 -6.13 -8.13
C ASP A 286 -1.99 -7.45 -7.65
N GLU A 287 -1.24 -8.25 -6.91
CA GLU A 287 -1.75 -9.48 -6.29
C GLU A 287 -2.79 -9.18 -5.23
N ALA A 288 -2.52 -8.21 -4.35
CA ALA A 288 -3.45 -7.78 -3.32
C ALA A 288 -4.76 -7.23 -3.89
N ALA A 289 -4.69 -6.45 -4.99
CA ALA A 289 -5.87 -5.94 -5.67
C ALA A 289 -6.72 -7.08 -6.25
N ARG A 290 -6.10 -8.05 -6.94
CA ARG A 290 -6.80 -9.24 -7.44
C ARG A 290 -7.40 -10.07 -6.31
N TRP A 291 -6.65 -10.26 -5.22
CA TRP A 291 -7.13 -10.96 -4.05
C TRP A 291 -8.36 -10.27 -3.44
N LEU A 292 -8.33 -8.94 -3.27
CA LEU A 292 -9.46 -8.19 -2.72
C LEU A 292 -10.69 -8.26 -3.62
N LEU A 293 -10.53 -8.15 -4.94
CA LEU A 293 -11.63 -8.31 -5.90
C LEU A 293 -12.25 -9.72 -5.82
N ALA A 294 -11.42 -10.76 -5.64
CA ALA A 294 -11.91 -12.13 -5.50
C ALA A 294 -12.71 -12.36 -4.20
N GLN A 295 -12.52 -11.55 -3.16
CA GLN A 295 -13.34 -11.63 -1.95
C GLN A 295 -14.79 -11.12 -2.18
N ARG A 296 -15.02 -10.25 -3.16
CA ARG A 296 -16.37 -9.75 -3.51
C ARG A 296 -17.25 -10.81 -4.15
N VAL A 297 -16.66 -11.73 -4.89
CA VAL A 297 -17.40 -12.76 -5.66
C VAL A 297 -17.88 -13.90 -4.76
N LYS A 298 -17.36 -14.02 -3.54
CA LYS A 298 -17.72 -15.09 -2.58
C LYS A 298 -18.97 -14.79 -1.75
N LYS A 299 -19.68 -13.71 -2.04
CA LYS A 299 -21.01 -13.40 -1.51
C LYS A 299 -22.07 -13.89 -2.48
#